data_26980569cfec1f2d9e7624f382ac9d91
#
_entry.id   26980569cfec1f2d9e7624f382ac9d91
#
_cell.length_a   1.000
_cell.length_b   1.000
_cell.length_c   1.000
_cell.angle_alpha   90.00
_cell.angle_beta   90.00
_cell.angle_gamma   90.00
#
_symmetry.space_group_name_H-M   'P 1'
#
loop_
_entity.id
_entity.type
_entity.pdbx_description
1 polymer ?
#
loop_
_entity_poly.entity_id
_entity_poly.type
_entity_poly.pdbx_seq_one_letter_code
_entity_poly.pdbx_strand_id
1 'polypeptide(L)'
;MRPALLCLAPALVAAGGLAAAPAARAEARDHVAVVGSSTVFPFSTTVAENFGRQGKFRTPVVESNGTGGGFKLFCAGVGAGTPDVNDASRPITDGEKATCAQNGVTAVDEIRVGYDGIILAGSKKAPIFDLTREQLWRAVAKRVPVGGQLVPNPYRSWRDIDPKLPQRPILVFGPAPNHGTRDAFVELVMDPPCGKAREIAALGKDEQKKTCQTVREDGVWVDVAEDYAVIMGKLQNERNALGAFTFSYLDQNRDKIAAAKIDGVAASLETIAAGQYPISRPLFIYVKRAHVAVIPGLAEFVSEYLSARAAGPEGYLADKGLIPLPKVELEAQRAIARNLSASRK
;
A
#
# COMPACT_ATOMS: atom_id res chain seq x y z
N MET A 1 67.72 63.02 -40.19
CA MET A 1 67.05 62.02 -41.02
C MET A 1 67.40 60.64 -40.51
N ARG A 2 66.49 59.98 -39.90
CA ARG A 2 66.67 58.61 -39.40
C ARG A 2 65.47 57.76 -39.88
N PRO A 3 65.64 56.58 -40.47
CA PRO A 3 64.57 55.74 -40.94
C PRO A 3 64.00 54.91 -39.78
N ALA A 4 62.66 54.76 -39.80
CA ALA A 4 61.87 53.94 -38.84
C ALA A 4 62.00 52.46 -39.29
N LEU A 5 62.36 51.62 -38.31
CA LEU A 5 62.26 50.14 -38.45
C LEU A 5 60.86 49.73 -38.10
N LEU A 6 60.15 49.05 -38.98
CA LEU A 6 58.90 48.32 -38.73
C LEU A 6 59.28 46.93 -38.21
N CYS A 7 58.85 46.64 -36.96
CA CYS A 7 58.89 45.29 -36.41
C CYS A 7 57.55 44.57 -36.73
N LEU A 8 57.61 43.54 -37.57
CA LEU A 8 56.54 42.57 -37.77
C LEU A 8 56.61 41.57 -36.63
N ALA A 9 55.51 41.48 -35.83
CA ALA A 9 55.31 40.41 -34.83
C ALA A 9 54.52 39.25 -35.47
N PRO A 10 54.90 37.99 -35.28
CA PRO A 10 54.11 36.85 -35.74
C PRO A 10 52.94 36.57 -34.79
N ALA A 11 51.72 36.49 -35.30
CA ALA A 11 50.52 36.08 -34.58
C ALA A 11 50.56 34.55 -34.37
N LEU A 12 50.73 34.09 -33.13
CA LEU A 12 50.49 32.69 -32.75
C LEU A 12 48.98 32.42 -32.69
N VAL A 13 48.48 31.61 -33.63
CA VAL A 13 47.13 31.05 -33.60
C VAL A 13 47.18 29.86 -32.65
N ALA A 14 46.65 30.02 -31.40
CA ALA A 14 46.43 28.95 -30.48
C ALA A 14 45.17 28.16 -30.90
N ALA A 15 45.36 27.00 -31.48
CA ALA A 15 44.28 26.04 -31.74
C ALA A 15 43.82 25.44 -30.39
N GLY A 16 42.73 26.01 -29.82
CA GLY A 16 42.09 25.47 -28.63
C GLY A 16 41.33 24.19 -28.97
N GLY A 17 41.93 23.05 -28.68
CA GLY A 17 41.25 21.76 -28.72
C GLY A 17 40.15 21.73 -27.66
N LEU A 18 38.87 21.75 -28.06
CA LEU A 18 37.75 21.38 -27.19
C LEU A 18 37.91 19.89 -26.81
N ALA A 19 38.49 19.61 -25.67
CA ALA A 19 38.38 18.29 -25.05
C ALA A 19 36.90 18.08 -24.66
N ALA A 20 36.17 17.28 -25.41
CA ALA A 20 34.87 16.80 -25.05
C ALA A 20 35.02 16.03 -23.71
N ALA A 21 34.51 16.59 -22.61
CA ALA A 21 34.44 15.89 -21.33
C ALA A 21 33.63 14.60 -21.56
N PRO A 22 34.10 13.43 -21.09
CA PRO A 22 33.34 12.21 -21.17
C PRO A 22 32.03 12.46 -20.41
N ALA A 23 30.89 12.29 -21.11
CA ALA A 23 29.60 12.29 -20.45
C ALA A 23 29.66 11.22 -19.36
N ALA A 24 29.57 11.64 -18.08
CA ALA A 24 29.51 10.73 -16.96
C ALA A 24 28.28 9.84 -17.20
N ARG A 25 28.49 8.61 -17.64
CA ARG A 25 27.47 7.58 -17.62
C ARG A 25 27.12 7.44 -16.15
N ALA A 26 25.88 7.83 -15.78
CA ALA A 26 25.33 7.48 -14.48
C ALA A 26 25.51 5.97 -14.33
N GLU A 27 26.34 5.58 -13.37
CA GLU A 27 26.65 4.18 -13.10
C GLU A 27 25.32 3.47 -12.82
N ALA A 28 25.02 2.43 -13.58
CA ALA A 28 23.77 1.69 -13.43
C ALA A 28 23.75 1.11 -12.00
N ARG A 29 22.68 1.37 -11.26
CA ARG A 29 22.46 0.83 -9.92
C ARG A 29 22.58 -0.70 -9.95
N ASP A 30 23.21 -1.30 -8.96
CA ASP A 30 23.44 -2.75 -8.87
C ASP A 30 22.36 -3.51 -8.07
N HIS A 31 21.31 -2.82 -7.68
CA HIS A 31 20.17 -3.35 -6.92
C HIS A 31 18.84 -2.76 -7.42
N VAL A 32 17.76 -3.48 -7.16
CA VAL A 32 16.40 -3.02 -7.44
C VAL A 32 15.98 -1.98 -6.40
N ALA A 33 15.38 -0.87 -6.85
CA ALA A 33 14.77 0.13 -5.98
C ALA A 33 13.25 0.11 -6.10
N VAL A 34 12.60 -0.09 -4.97
CA VAL A 34 11.15 -0.14 -4.81
C VAL A 34 10.71 1.04 -3.97
N VAL A 35 9.67 1.75 -4.39
CA VAL A 35 9.06 2.86 -3.64
C VAL A 35 7.56 2.66 -3.57
N GLY A 36 6.84 3.36 -2.71
CA GLY A 36 5.39 3.46 -2.82
C GLY A 36 4.60 3.15 -1.56
N SER A 37 3.56 2.37 -1.71
CA SER A 37 2.52 2.13 -0.70
C SER A 37 3.06 1.60 0.62
N SER A 38 2.72 2.25 1.73
CA SER A 38 2.99 1.75 3.10
C SER A 38 2.31 0.42 3.39
N THR A 39 1.16 0.14 2.75
CA THR A 39 0.46 -1.14 2.88
C THR A 39 1.21 -2.30 2.19
N VAL A 40 1.82 -2.04 1.03
CA VAL A 40 2.56 -3.06 0.26
C VAL A 40 3.99 -3.20 0.76
N PHE A 41 4.56 -2.15 1.35
CA PHE A 41 5.92 -2.07 1.87
C PHE A 41 6.36 -3.31 2.69
N PRO A 42 5.61 -3.83 3.69
CA PRO A 42 6.02 -5.01 4.45
C PRO A 42 6.11 -6.28 3.60
N PHE A 43 5.27 -6.41 2.59
CA PHE A 43 5.31 -7.53 1.65
C PHE A 43 6.53 -7.43 0.74
N SER A 44 6.76 -6.28 0.11
CA SER A 44 7.91 -6.03 -0.76
C SER A 44 9.23 -6.16 0.01
N THR A 45 9.31 -5.70 1.25
CA THR A 45 10.47 -5.88 2.12
C THR A 45 10.74 -7.36 2.40
N THR A 46 9.70 -8.14 2.73
CA THR A 46 9.83 -9.59 2.96
C THR A 46 10.31 -10.32 1.70
N VAL A 47 9.81 -9.95 0.52
CA VAL A 47 10.30 -10.50 -0.76
C VAL A 47 11.75 -10.09 -1.00
N ALA A 48 12.11 -8.82 -0.79
CA ALA A 48 13.47 -8.30 -0.97
C ALA A 48 14.49 -9.04 -0.10
N GLU A 49 14.17 -9.26 1.17
CA GLU A 49 15.02 -10.01 2.09
C GLU A 49 15.19 -11.48 1.66
N ASN A 50 14.09 -12.16 1.28
CA ASN A 50 14.16 -13.54 0.81
C ASN A 50 14.93 -13.66 -0.51
N PHE A 51 14.77 -12.69 -1.40
CA PHE A 51 15.49 -12.60 -2.66
C PHE A 51 16.99 -12.38 -2.43
N GLY A 52 17.36 -11.43 -1.58
CA GLY A 52 18.75 -11.14 -1.25
C GLY A 52 19.48 -12.31 -0.59
N ARG A 53 18.78 -13.07 0.27
CA ARG A 53 19.34 -14.29 0.92
C ARG A 53 19.74 -15.38 -0.08
N GLN A 54 19.24 -15.36 -1.31
CA GLN A 54 19.67 -16.32 -2.35
C GLN A 54 21.10 -16.04 -2.85
N GLY A 55 21.66 -14.86 -2.56
CA GLY A 55 23.05 -14.51 -2.84
C GLY A 55 23.40 -14.25 -4.31
N LYS A 56 22.41 -14.32 -5.22
CA LYS A 56 22.64 -14.13 -6.67
C LYS A 56 22.68 -12.65 -7.06
N PHE A 57 21.84 -11.84 -6.42
CA PHE A 57 21.71 -10.40 -6.64
C PHE A 57 21.75 -9.67 -5.32
N ARG A 58 22.06 -8.38 -5.34
CA ARG A 58 21.94 -7.54 -4.15
C ARG A 58 20.50 -7.46 -3.66
N THR A 59 20.35 -7.34 -2.34
CA THR A 59 19.03 -7.14 -1.73
C THR A 59 18.39 -5.86 -2.27
N PRO A 60 17.17 -5.91 -2.80
CA PRO A 60 16.43 -4.73 -3.20
C PRO A 60 16.27 -3.74 -2.05
N VAL A 61 16.31 -2.43 -2.34
CA VAL A 61 16.00 -1.37 -1.39
C VAL A 61 14.52 -1.01 -1.54
N VAL A 62 13.78 -1.03 -0.43
CA VAL A 62 12.35 -0.75 -0.40
C VAL A 62 12.09 0.47 0.48
N GLU A 63 11.37 1.46 -0.03
CA GLU A 63 11.02 2.70 0.67
C GLU A 63 9.52 2.95 0.67
N SER A 64 8.99 3.36 1.83
CA SER A 64 7.57 3.70 2.00
C SER A 64 7.34 5.20 1.81
N ASN A 65 6.71 5.58 0.70
CA ASN A 65 6.40 6.98 0.35
C ASN A 65 4.88 7.21 0.14
N GLY A 66 4.07 6.16 0.38
CA GLY A 66 2.67 6.11 -0.04
C GLY A 66 2.51 5.94 -1.55
N THR A 67 1.37 5.38 -2.00
CA THR A 67 1.13 5.05 -3.43
C THR A 67 1.36 6.24 -4.36
N GLY A 68 0.79 7.40 -4.05
CA GLY A 68 0.95 8.60 -4.90
C GLY A 68 2.33 9.22 -4.84
N GLY A 69 2.98 9.21 -3.65
CA GLY A 69 4.37 9.65 -3.50
C GLY A 69 5.33 8.78 -4.31
N GLY A 70 5.12 7.46 -4.26
CA GLY A 70 5.87 6.50 -5.06
C GLY A 70 5.69 6.73 -6.57
N PHE A 71 4.46 6.93 -7.07
CA PHE A 71 4.25 7.24 -8.49
C PHE A 71 4.93 8.54 -8.91
N LYS A 72 4.97 9.57 -8.05
CA LYS A 72 5.70 10.80 -8.35
C LYS A 72 7.19 10.53 -8.59
N LEU A 73 7.82 9.68 -7.78
CA LEU A 73 9.23 9.28 -7.95
C LEU A 73 9.42 8.34 -9.14
N PHE A 74 8.55 7.34 -9.27
CA PHE A 74 8.58 6.35 -10.35
C PHE A 74 8.40 6.99 -11.72
N CYS A 75 7.46 7.92 -11.88
CA CYS A 75 7.19 8.63 -13.13
C CYS A 75 8.14 9.81 -13.40
N ALA A 76 9.22 10.02 -12.62
CA ALA A 76 10.16 11.11 -12.83
C ALA A 76 11.06 10.91 -14.07
N GLY A 77 11.14 9.70 -14.64
CA GLY A 77 11.92 9.40 -15.84
C GLY A 77 12.34 7.93 -15.93
N VAL A 78 13.13 7.61 -16.95
CA VAL A 78 13.66 6.26 -17.24
C VAL A 78 15.15 6.10 -16.89
N GLY A 79 15.77 7.10 -16.28
CA GLY A 79 17.18 7.02 -15.87
C GLY A 79 17.37 6.08 -14.66
N ALA A 80 18.52 5.42 -14.56
CA ALA A 80 18.87 4.51 -13.47
C ALA A 80 18.83 5.15 -12.07
N GLY A 81 18.77 6.48 -11.95
CA GLY A 81 18.54 7.20 -10.68
C GLY A 81 17.07 7.23 -10.23
N THR A 82 16.13 6.74 -11.05
CA THR A 82 14.71 6.65 -10.69
C THR A 82 14.31 5.24 -10.26
N PRO A 83 13.25 5.05 -9.44
CA PRO A 83 12.83 3.72 -8.98
C PRO A 83 12.42 2.78 -10.12
N ASP A 84 12.62 1.49 -9.90
CA ASP A 84 12.29 0.42 -10.86
C ASP A 84 10.87 -0.09 -10.68
N VAL A 85 10.43 -0.11 -9.42
CA VAL A 85 9.13 -0.64 -8.99
C VAL A 85 8.41 0.39 -8.14
N ASN A 86 7.10 0.54 -8.37
CA ASN A 86 6.22 1.26 -7.46
C ASN A 86 5.20 0.31 -6.85
N ASP A 87 5.20 0.22 -5.53
CA ASP A 87 4.18 -0.45 -4.74
C ASP A 87 2.90 0.39 -4.71
N ALA A 88 1.73 -0.24 -4.90
CA ALA A 88 0.48 0.49 -4.90
C ALA A 88 -0.67 -0.29 -4.24
N SER A 89 -1.46 0.40 -3.41
CA SER A 89 -2.66 -0.12 -2.77
C SER A 89 -3.97 0.31 -3.48
N ARG A 90 -3.83 0.80 -4.71
CA ARG A 90 -4.88 1.12 -5.67
C ARG A 90 -4.31 1.10 -7.08
N PRO A 91 -5.16 1.00 -8.12
CA PRO A 91 -4.70 1.19 -9.50
C PRO A 91 -4.08 2.56 -9.72
N ILE A 92 -3.15 2.63 -10.68
CA ILE A 92 -2.58 3.89 -11.18
C ILE A 92 -3.71 4.77 -11.75
N THR A 93 -3.72 6.04 -11.39
CA THR A 93 -4.70 7.01 -11.91
C THR A 93 -4.33 7.51 -13.31
N ASP A 94 -5.30 8.05 -14.04
CA ASP A 94 -5.03 8.62 -15.37
C ASP A 94 -4.08 9.83 -15.31
N GLY A 95 -4.12 10.63 -14.23
CA GLY A 95 -3.18 11.72 -14.00
C GLY A 95 -1.73 11.22 -13.79
N GLU A 96 -1.55 10.11 -13.05
CA GLU A 96 -0.26 9.47 -12.86
C GLU A 96 0.27 8.86 -14.17
N LYS A 97 -0.60 8.19 -14.96
CA LYS A 97 -0.25 7.68 -16.29
C LYS A 97 0.21 8.81 -17.22
N ALA A 98 -0.51 9.94 -17.22
CA ALA A 98 -0.15 11.10 -18.03
C ALA A 98 1.21 11.67 -17.60
N THR A 99 1.48 11.77 -16.30
CA THR A 99 2.77 12.22 -15.75
C THR A 99 3.92 11.28 -16.17
N CYS A 100 3.70 9.96 -16.05
CA CYS A 100 4.65 8.95 -16.52
C CYS A 100 4.98 9.14 -18.02
N ALA A 101 3.95 9.25 -18.85
CA ALA A 101 4.12 9.40 -20.31
C ALA A 101 4.87 10.69 -20.68
N GLN A 102 4.55 11.83 -20.03
CA GLN A 102 5.24 13.10 -20.24
C GLN A 102 6.74 13.02 -19.94
N ASN A 103 7.14 12.19 -18.98
CA ASN A 103 8.53 11.99 -18.58
C ASN A 103 9.19 10.77 -19.27
N GLY A 104 8.58 10.24 -20.34
CA GLY A 104 9.12 9.13 -21.13
C GLY A 104 8.94 7.73 -20.51
N VAL A 105 8.24 7.60 -19.38
CA VAL A 105 7.89 6.31 -18.76
C VAL A 105 6.62 5.78 -19.43
N THR A 106 6.74 5.23 -20.62
CA THR A 106 5.61 4.81 -21.47
C THR A 106 5.29 3.31 -21.37
N ALA A 107 6.26 2.49 -20.99
CA ALA A 107 6.09 1.04 -20.84
C ALA A 107 6.19 0.65 -19.37
N VAL A 108 5.02 0.41 -18.77
CA VAL A 108 4.85 0.04 -17.37
C VAL A 108 4.02 -1.24 -17.30
N ASP A 109 4.50 -2.25 -16.60
CA ASP A 109 3.74 -3.46 -16.33
C ASP A 109 3.04 -3.32 -14.98
N GLU A 110 1.71 -3.42 -15.00
CA GLU A 110 0.87 -3.53 -13.81
C GLU A 110 0.77 -5.00 -13.41
N ILE A 111 1.16 -5.31 -12.19
CA ILE A 111 1.16 -6.66 -11.66
C ILE A 111 0.39 -6.67 -10.35
N ARG A 112 -0.71 -7.41 -10.30
CA ARG A 112 -1.44 -7.65 -9.05
C ARG A 112 -0.71 -8.72 -8.25
N VAL A 113 -0.42 -8.44 -6.97
CA VAL A 113 0.35 -9.35 -6.11
C VAL A 113 -0.51 -10.06 -5.08
N GLY A 114 -1.71 -9.56 -4.81
CA GLY A 114 -2.65 -10.11 -3.84
C GLY A 114 -3.71 -9.10 -3.48
N TYR A 115 -4.39 -9.35 -2.37
CA TYR A 115 -5.36 -8.41 -1.80
C TYR A 115 -5.01 -8.07 -0.37
N ASP A 116 -5.47 -6.92 0.07
CA ASP A 116 -5.54 -6.49 1.46
C ASP A 116 -7.01 -6.45 1.88
N GLY A 117 -7.32 -6.91 3.07
CA GLY A 117 -8.69 -6.92 3.57
C GLY A 117 -8.72 -6.91 5.09
N ILE A 118 -9.48 -5.96 5.63
CA ILE A 118 -9.68 -5.79 7.06
C ILE A 118 -10.94 -6.54 7.47
N ILE A 119 -10.85 -7.26 8.57
CA ILE A 119 -11.94 -8.02 9.15
C ILE A 119 -12.25 -7.48 10.53
N LEU A 120 -13.51 -7.15 10.77
CA LEU A 120 -14.03 -6.96 12.13
C LEU A 120 -14.60 -8.29 12.58
N ALA A 121 -13.99 -8.92 13.57
CA ALA A 121 -14.44 -10.21 14.08
C ALA A 121 -14.69 -10.18 15.58
N GLY A 122 -15.71 -10.89 16.03
CA GLY A 122 -16.00 -11.10 17.43
C GLY A 122 -15.85 -12.56 17.82
N SER A 123 -16.04 -12.86 19.10
CA SER A 123 -16.11 -14.24 19.60
C SER A 123 -17.21 -15.01 18.86
N LYS A 124 -16.90 -16.23 18.41
CA LYS A 124 -17.89 -17.12 17.76
C LYS A 124 -19.06 -17.48 18.70
N LYS A 125 -18.89 -17.25 20.00
CA LYS A 125 -19.93 -17.45 21.05
C LYS A 125 -20.86 -16.26 21.20
N ALA A 126 -20.63 -15.16 20.49
CA ALA A 126 -21.48 -13.96 20.46
C ALA A 126 -22.26 -13.87 19.15
N PRO A 127 -23.39 -13.19 19.10
CA PRO A 127 -24.08 -12.91 17.86
C PRO A 127 -23.19 -12.11 16.90
N ILE A 128 -23.19 -12.52 15.62
CA ILE A 128 -22.44 -11.88 14.55
C ILE A 128 -23.10 -10.55 14.20
N PHE A 129 -22.30 -9.51 14.04
CA PHE A 129 -22.76 -8.21 13.58
C PHE A 129 -22.93 -8.18 12.04
N ASP A 130 -23.92 -7.41 11.61
CA ASP A 130 -23.99 -6.88 10.24
C ASP A 130 -23.90 -5.36 10.36
N LEU A 131 -22.78 -4.79 9.96
CA LEU A 131 -22.45 -3.37 10.17
C LEU A 131 -22.21 -2.70 8.82
N THR A 132 -22.65 -1.46 8.71
CA THR A 132 -22.21 -0.62 7.60
C THR A 132 -20.84 0.02 7.90
N ARG A 133 -20.11 0.41 6.86
CA ARG A 133 -18.88 1.20 7.03
C ARG A 133 -19.15 2.51 7.76
N GLU A 134 -20.32 3.13 7.53
CA GLU A 134 -20.71 4.34 8.24
C GLU A 134 -20.89 4.09 9.74
N GLN A 135 -21.55 2.99 10.12
CA GLN A 135 -21.72 2.63 11.53
C GLN A 135 -20.37 2.35 12.20
N LEU A 136 -19.44 1.67 11.51
CA LEU A 136 -18.09 1.45 12.01
C LEU A 136 -17.33 2.77 12.20
N TRP A 137 -17.35 3.66 11.19
CA TRP A 137 -16.75 4.97 11.31
C TRP A 137 -17.33 5.77 12.49
N ARG A 138 -18.66 5.84 12.61
CA ARG A 138 -19.33 6.50 13.74
C ARG A 138 -18.95 5.88 15.09
N ALA A 139 -18.67 4.58 15.13
CA ALA A 139 -18.26 3.91 16.35
C ALA A 139 -16.86 4.34 16.82
N VAL A 140 -15.91 4.48 15.91
CA VAL A 140 -14.48 4.59 16.25
C VAL A 140 -13.83 5.93 15.92
N ALA A 141 -14.49 6.83 15.18
CA ALA A 141 -13.96 8.14 14.87
C ALA A 141 -13.86 9.03 16.12
N LYS A 142 -12.83 9.87 16.22
CA LYS A 142 -12.66 10.82 17.34
C LYS A 142 -13.73 11.89 17.36
N ARG A 143 -14.14 12.36 16.17
CA ARG A 143 -15.20 13.35 15.98
C ARG A 143 -16.21 12.86 14.95
N VAL A 144 -17.47 13.17 15.17
CA VAL A 144 -18.58 12.80 14.28
C VAL A 144 -19.59 13.94 14.14
N PRO A 145 -20.33 14.03 13.03
CA PRO A 145 -21.44 14.96 12.90
C PRO A 145 -22.62 14.53 13.78
N VAL A 146 -23.11 15.47 14.60
CA VAL A 146 -24.33 15.33 15.38
C VAL A 146 -25.07 16.66 15.31
N GLY A 147 -26.34 16.65 14.93
CA GLY A 147 -27.15 17.85 14.82
C GLY A 147 -26.60 18.93 13.88
N GLY A 148 -25.87 18.53 12.81
CA GLY A 148 -25.26 19.45 11.86
C GLY A 148 -23.94 20.08 12.33
N GLN A 149 -23.38 19.61 13.44
CA GLN A 149 -22.10 20.07 13.99
C GLN A 149 -21.12 18.92 14.17
N LEU A 150 -19.84 19.19 13.93
CA LEU A 150 -18.77 18.23 14.14
C LEU A 150 -18.35 18.28 15.63
N VAL A 151 -18.70 17.27 16.40
CA VAL A 151 -18.49 17.18 17.86
C VAL A 151 -17.56 16.02 18.25
N PRO A 152 -16.96 16.03 19.44
CA PRO A 152 -16.36 14.81 20.02
C PRO A 152 -17.37 13.67 20.02
N ASN A 153 -16.93 12.46 19.69
CA ASN A 153 -17.82 11.33 19.50
C ASN A 153 -18.58 10.95 20.78
N PRO A 154 -19.92 11.10 20.83
CA PRO A 154 -20.71 10.82 22.02
C PRO A 154 -21.13 9.35 22.14
N TYR A 155 -21.05 8.55 21.08
CA TYR A 155 -21.59 7.20 21.04
C TYR A 155 -20.80 6.24 21.95
N ARG A 156 -21.53 5.51 22.80
CA ARG A 156 -20.96 4.53 23.74
C ARG A 156 -21.51 3.12 23.52
N SER A 157 -22.69 3.03 22.93
CA SER A 157 -23.36 1.78 22.59
C SER A 157 -23.62 1.71 21.09
N TRP A 158 -23.65 0.52 20.54
CA TRP A 158 -24.02 0.33 19.12
C TRP A 158 -25.41 0.88 18.82
N ARG A 159 -26.36 0.79 19.77
CA ARG A 159 -27.71 1.35 19.63
C ARG A 159 -27.74 2.88 19.60
N ASP A 160 -26.74 3.55 20.13
CA ASP A 160 -26.63 5.02 20.04
C ASP A 160 -26.40 5.48 18.59
N ILE A 161 -25.77 4.61 17.79
CA ILE A 161 -25.49 4.86 16.37
C ILE A 161 -26.71 4.53 15.52
N ASP A 162 -27.34 3.39 15.76
CA ASP A 162 -28.52 2.93 15.03
C ASP A 162 -29.42 2.12 16.00
N PRO A 163 -30.71 2.50 16.18
CA PRO A 163 -31.66 1.79 17.03
C PRO A 163 -31.84 0.30 16.70
N LYS A 164 -31.51 -0.13 15.49
CA LYS A 164 -31.57 -1.54 15.06
C LYS A 164 -30.38 -2.37 15.58
N LEU A 165 -29.31 -1.72 15.98
CA LEU A 165 -28.14 -2.40 16.52
C LEU A 165 -28.37 -2.81 18.00
N PRO A 166 -27.63 -3.81 18.50
CA PRO A 166 -27.82 -4.29 19.87
C PRO A 166 -27.45 -3.25 20.91
N GLN A 167 -28.13 -3.28 22.05
CA GLN A 167 -27.80 -2.49 23.24
C GLN A 167 -26.54 -3.06 23.91
N ARG A 168 -25.37 -2.83 23.31
CA ARG A 168 -24.07 -3.30 23.79
C ARG A 168 -23.06 -2.16 23.74
N PRO A 169 -22.15 -2.07 24.72
CA PRO A 169 -21.04 -1.13 24.64
C PRO A 169 -20.25 -1.31 23.36
N ILE A 170 -19.81 -0.21 22.77
CA ILE A 170 -18.85 -0.26 21.69
C ILE A 170 -17.48 -0.50 22.30
N LEU A 171 -16.85 -1.60 21.92
CA LEU A 171 -15.47 -1.93 22.29
C LEU A 171 -14.80 -2.61 21.11
N VAL A 172 -13.75 -1.99 20.60
CA VAL A 172 -12.99 -2.49 19.44
C VAL A 172 -11.50 -2.57 19.81
N PHE A 173 -10.94 -3.74 19.73
CA PHE A 173 -9.51 -3.97 19.82
C PHE A 173 -8.89 -3.89 18.42
N GLY A 174 -7.93 -3.01 18.22
CA GLY A 174 -7.30 -2.82 16.92
C GLY A 174 -5.78 -2.75 17.01
N PRO A 175 -5.11 -2.90 15.87
CA PRO A 175 -3.66 -2.78 15.82
C PRO A 175 -3.20 -1.37 16.16
N ALA A 176 -1.98 -1.28 16.70
CA ALA A 176 -1.32 -0.03 17.06
C ALA A 176 -1.16 0.91 15.84
N PRO A 177 -1.01 2.23 16.04
CA PRO A 177 -0.95 3.22 14.96
C PRO A 177 0.17 3.01 13.93
N ASN A 178 1.25 2.33 14.29
CA ASN A 178 2.38 2.00 13.41
C ASN A 178 2.21 0.70 12.60
N HIS A 179 1.05 0.05 12.70
CA HIS A 179 0.78 -1.21 12.02
C HIS A 179 0.06 -0.98 10.67
N GLY A 180 0.50 -1.63 9.58
CA GLY A 180 -0.11 -1.48 8.25
C GLY A 180 -1.61 -1.80 8.20
N THR A 181 -2.10 -2.72 9.05
CA THR A 181 -3.54 -3.00 9.20
C THR A 181 -4.30 -1.81 9.77
N ARG A 182 -3.67 -0.97 10.63
CA ARG A 182 -4.28 0.27 11.11
C ARG A 182 -4.43 1.28 9.98
N ASP A 183 -3.41 1.45 9.14
CA ASP A 183 -3.48 2.31 7.96
C ASP A 183 -4.60 1.85 7.02
N ALA A 184 -4.64 0.54 6.72
CA ALA A 184 -5.69 -0.04 5.88
C ALA A 184 -7.10 0.15 6.49
N PHE A 185 -7.26 -0.02 7.81
CA PHE A 185 -8.52 0.24 8.50
C PHE A 185 -8.97 1.69 8.32
N VAL A 186 -8.08 2.64 8.54
CA VAL A 186 -8.37 4.07 8.38
C VAL A 186 -8.77 4.38 6.94
N GLU A 187 -8.01 3.91 5.97
CA GLU A 187 -8.26 4.18 4.55
C GLU A 187 -9.52 3.49 4.00
N LEU A 188 -9.83 2.27 4.43
CA LEU A 188 -10.93 1.49 3.87
C LEU A 188 -12.25 1.64 4.66
N VAL A 189 -12.16 1.83 5.97
CA VAL A 189 -13.35 1.92 6.85
C VAL A 189 -13.71 3.35 7.16
N MET A 190 -12.73 4.20 7.51
CA MET A 190 -13.02 5.53 8.02
C MET A 190 -13.12 6.59 6.93
N ASP A 191 -12.17 6.67 6.01
CA ASP A 191 -12.12 7.71 4.97
C ASP A 191 -13.37 7.75 4.08
N PRO A 192 -13.91 6.63 3.53
CA PRO A 192 -15.01 6.68 2.58
C PRO A 192 -16.33 7.24 3.15
N PRO A 193 -16.81 6.87 4.34
CA PRO A 193 -18.02 7.47 4.92
C PRO A 193 -17.75 8.88 5.47
N CYS A 194 -16.60 9.11 6.07
CA CYS A 194 -16.21 10.41 6.62
C CYS A 194 -16.20 11.51 5.55
N GLY A 195 -15.58 11.25 4.40
CA GLY A 195 -15.51 12.22 3.32
C GLY A 195 -16.88 12.60 2.70
N LYS A 196 -17.92 11.78 2.94
CA LYS A 196 -19.30 12.07 2.51
C LYS A 196 -20.07 12.95 3.50
N ALA A 197 -19.60 13.08 4.74
CA ALA A 197 -20.26 13.89 5.75
C ALA A 197 -20.12 15.37 5.40
N ARG A 198 -21.27 16.09 5.29
CA ARG A 198 -21.32 17.48 4.84
C ARG A 198 -20.43 18.41 5.67
N GLU A 199 -20.45 18.23 6.99
CA GLU A 199 -19.68 19.03 7.94
C GLU A 199 -18.17 18.86 7.76
N ILE A 200 -17.76 17.69 7.28
CA ILE A 200 -16.35 17.33 7.03
C ILE A 200 -15.94 17.73 5.61
N ALA A 201 -16.82 17.52 4.64
CA ALA A 201 -16.59 17.92 3.24
C ALA A 201 -16.39 19.45 3.09
N ALA A 202 -16.88 20.24 4.04
CA ALA A 202 -16.70 21.70 4.10
C ALA A 202 -15.32 22.13 4.64
N LEU A 203 -14.52 21.20 5.21
CA LEU A 203 -13.19 21.48 5.74
C LEU A 203 -12.14 21.54 4.61
N GLY A 204 -11.02 22.22 4.86
CA GLY A 204 -9.85 22.13 3.99
C GLY A 204 -9.30 20.70 3.91
N LYS A 205 -8.66 20.34 2.80
CA LYS A 205 -8.22 18.95 2.51
C LYS A 205 -7.38 18.32 3.63
N ASP A 206 -6.45 19.07 4.22
CA ASP A 206 -5.58 18.55 5.27
C ASP A 206 -6.36 18.31 6.58
N GLU A 207 -7.24 19.23 6.95
CA GLU A 207 -8.09 19.10 8.12
C GLU A 207 -9.15 17.99 7.92
N GLN A 208 -9.70 17.86 6.72
CA GLN A 208 -10.58 16.75 6.35
C GLN A 208 -9.86 15.41 6.54
N LYS A 209 -8.67 15.26 5.96
CA LYS A 209 -7.86 14.04 6.09
C LYS A 209 -7.57 13.73 7.56
N LYS A 210 -7.09 14.72 8.33
CA LYS A 210 -6.81 14.56 9.75
C LYS A 210 -8.04 14.14 10.54
N THR A 211 -9.19 14.77 10.29
CA THR A 211 -10.46 14.46 10.97
C THR A 211 -10.92 13.04 10.66
N CYS A 212 -10.87 12.63 9.37
CA CYS A 212 -11.30 11.30 8.95
C CYS A 212 -10.39 10.19 9.47
N GLN A 213 -9.10 10.44 9.60
CA GLN A 213 -8.10 9.43 9.96
C GLN A 213 -7.81 9.35 11.46
N THR A 214 -8.42 10.21 12.28
CA THR A 214 -8.20 10.18 13.73
C THR A 214 -9.21 9.26 14.41
N VAL A 215 -8.71 8.16 14.97
CA VAL A 215 -9.44 7.23 15.80
C VAL A 215 -9.54 7.76 17.23
N ARG A 216 -10.64 7.46 17.93
CA ARG A 216 -10.87 7.89 19.32
C ARG A 216 -9.98 7.12 20.31
N GLU A 217 -9.61 7.80 21.43
CA GLU A 217 -8.69 7.30 22.45
C GLU A 217 -9.33 7.20 23.85
N ASP A 218 -10.66 7.16 23.90
CA ASP A 218 -11.46 7.21 25.14
C ASP A 218 -11.91 5.82 25.63
N GLY A 219 -11.19 4.77 25.24
CA GLY A 219 -11.41 3.38 25.65
C GLY A 219 -12.42 2.60 24.81
N VAL A 220 -13.08 3.24 23.84
CA VAL A 220 -13.96 2.54 22.87
C VAL A 220 -13.15 1.80 21.81
N TRP A 221 -12.13 2.46 21.29
CA TRP A 221 -11.06 1.80 20.54
C TRP A 221 -9.86 1.64 21.47
N VAL A 222 -9.32 0.44 21.51
CA VAL A 222 -8.14 0.10 22.30
C VAL A 222 -7.03 -0.39 21.38
N ASP A 223 -5.95 0.39 21.28
CA ASP A 223 -4.77 -0.03 20.59
C ASP A 223 -4.11 -1.21 21.31
N VAL A 224 -3.86 -2.27 20.55
CA VAL A 224 -3.21 -3.49 21.05
C VAL A 224 -1.91 -3.66 20.26
N ALA A 225 -0.93 -4.31 20.88
CA ALA A 225 0.37 -4.59 20.24
C ALA A 225 0.23 -5.25 18.86
N GLU A 226 1.31 -5.30 18.11
CA GLU A 226 1.37 -5.80 16.72
C GLU A 226 0.93 -7.26 16.53
N ASP A 227 0.77 -8.03 17.63
CA ASP A 227 0.39 -9.44 17.59
C ASP A 227 -1.13 -9.61 17.72
N TYR A 228 -1.75 -10.14 16.68
CA TYR A 228 -3.17 -10.49 16.67
C TYR A 228 -3.56 -11.53 17.73
N ALA A 229 -2.63 -12.34 18.23
CA ALA A 229 -2.90 -13.29 19.31
C ALA A 229 -3.30 -12.55 20.61
N VAL A 230 -2.79 -11.34 20.84
CA VAL A 230 -3.19 -10.51 21.99
C VAL A 230 -4.62 -10.02 21.81
N ILE A 231 -5.01 -9.57 20.60
CA ILE A 231 -6.41 -9.20 20.31
C ILE A 231 -7.32 -10.41 20.51
N MET A 232 -6.92 -11.58 20.01
CA MET A 232 -7.65 -12.84 20.18
C MET A 232 -7.86 -13.17 21.67
N GLY A 233 -6.82 -13.08 22.49
CA GLY A 233 -6.90 -13.32 23.94
C GLY A 233 -7.88 -12.38 24.63
N LYS A 234 -7.91 -11.10 24.22
CA LYS A 234 -8.89 -10.12 24.76
C LYS A 234 -10.32 -10.47 24.37
N LEU A 235 -10.58 -10.92 23.14
CA LEU A 235 -11.91 -11.34 22.68
C LEU A 235 -12.45 -12.58 23.41
N GLN A 236 -11.58 -13.42 23.95
CA GLN A 236 -12.01 -14.56 24.76
C GLN A 236 -12.63 -14.11 26.09
N ASN A 237 -12.12 -13.02 26.68
CA ASN A 237 -12.60 -12.44 27.92
C ASN A 237 -13.75 -11.43 27.70
N GLU A 238 -13.66 -10.65 26.60
CA GLU A 238 -14.63 -9.61 26.25
C GLU A 238 -15.50 -10.05 25.07
N ARG A 239 -16.43 -10.97 25.30
CA ARG A 239 -17.24 -11.60 24.23
C ARG A 239 -18.08 -10.63 23.40
N ASN A 240 -18.35 -9.43 23.91
CA ASN A 240 -19.12 -8.41 23.20
C ASN A 240 -18.24 -7.45 22.37
N ALA A 241 -16.93 -7.55 22.48
CA ALA A 241 -16.00 -6.73 21.73
C ALA A 241 -15.80 -7.24 20.29
N LEU A 242 -15.32 -6.34 19.42
CA LEU A 242 -14.81 -6.67 18.10
C LEU A 242 -13.30 -6.51 18.09
N GLY A 243 -12.62 -7.31 17.29
CA GLY A 243 -11.21 -7.16 16.96
C GLY A 243 -11.04 -6.84 15.47
N ALA A 244 -10.11 -5.97 15.15
CA ALA A 244 -9.72 -5.71 13.78
C ALA A 244 -8.52 -6.59 13.40
N PHE A 245 -8.67 -7.39 12.32
CA PHE A 245 -7.69 -8.37 11.84
C PHE A 245 -7.52 -8.26 10.33
N THR A 246 -6.51 -8.95 9.81
CA THR A 246 -6.47 -9.30 8.38
C THR A 246 -7.37 -10.51 8.09
N PHE A 247 -7.78 -10.64 6.83
CA PHE A 247 -8.57 -11.82 6.40
C PHE A 247 -7.78 -13.12 6.59
N SER A 248 -6.48 -13.12 6.32
CA SER A 248 -5.64 -14.32 6.49
C SER A 248 -5.64 -14.81 7.94
N TYR A 249 -5.64 -13.89 8.92
CA TYR A 249 -5.73 -14.27 10.33
C TYR A 249 -7.10 -14.86 10.68
N LEU A 250 -8.20 -14.32 10.15
CA LEU A 250 -9.53 -14.89 10.29
C LEU A 250 -9.56 -16.32 9.72
N ASP A 251 -9.00 -16.51 8.53
CA ASP A 251 -9.04 -17.80 7.84
C ASP A 251 -8.38 -18.91 8.65
N GLN A 252 -7.27 -18.61 9.31
CA GLN A 252 -6.54 -19.52 10.20
C GLN A 252 -7.23 -19.75 11.57
N ASN A 253 -8.22 -18.92 11.96
CA ASN A 253 -8.83 -18.94 13.29
C ASN A 253 -10.37 -18.97 13.25
N ARG A 254 -10.96 -19.53 12.17
CA ARG A 254 -12.42 -19.64 12.01
C ARG A 254 -13.12 -20.50 13.08
N ASP A 255 -12.36 -21.29 13.81
CA ASP A 255 -12.85 -22.06 14.95
C ASP A 255 -13.16 -21.20 16.18
N LYS A 256 -12.48 -20.05 16.34
CA LYS A 256 -12.53 -19.17 17.53
C LYS A 256 -13.32 -17.89 17.33
N ILE A 257 -13.20 -17.28 16.15
CA ILE A 257 -13.80 -15.98 15.82
C ILE A 257 -14.71 -16.06 14.59
N ALA A 258 -15.66 -15.13 14.52
CA ALA A 258 -16.56 -14.96 13.39
C ALA A 258 -16.53 -13.50 12.93
N ALA A 259 -16.39 -13.30 11.62
CA ALA A 259 -16.37 -11.97 11.01
C ALA A 259 -17.78 -11.36 10.99
N ALA A 260 -17.88 -10.08 11.28
CA ALA A 260 -19.02 -9.26 10.96
C ALA A 260 -19.19 -9.18 9.44
N LYS A 261 -20.44 -9.13 8.96
CA LYS A 261 -20.72 -8.68 7.62
C LYS A 261 -20.52 -7.18 7.56
N ILE A 262 -20.05 -6.70 6.41
CA ILE A 262 -19.89 -5.26 6.16
C ILE A 262 -20.72 -4.88 4.94
N ASP A 263 -21.63 -3.90 5.12
CA ASP A 263 -22.61 -3.51 4.12
C ASP A 263 -23.39 -4.74 3.57
N GLY A 264 -23.73 -5.71 4.45
CA GLY A 264 -24.43 -6.96 4.10
C GLY A 264 -23.55 -8.06 3.50
N VAL A 265 -22.27 -7.79 3.19
CA VAL A 265 -21.36 -8.72 2.53
C VAL A 265 -20.48 -9.45 3.54
N ALA A 266 -20.47 -10.78 3.48
CA ALA A 266 -19.56 -11.61 4.26
C ALA A 266 -18.15 -11.62 3.65
N ALA A 267 -17.13 -11.65 4.52
CA ALA A 267 -15.74 -11.79 4.08
C ALA A 267 -15.47 -13.24 3.63
N SER A 268 -15.09 -13.40 2.37
CA SER A 268 -14.58 -14.63 1.80
C SER A 268 -13.55 -14.33 0.72
N LEU A 269 -12.73 -15.30 0.36
CA LEU A 269 -11.79 -15.12 -0.75
C LEU A 269 -12.51 -14.74 -2.05
N GLU A 270 -13.69 -15.32 -2.29
CA GLU A 270 -14.52 -15.03 -3.45
C GLU A 270 -15.02 -13.58 -3.46
N THR A 271 -15.61 -13.09 -2.35
CA THR A 271 -16.15 -11.74 -2.27
C THR A 271 -15.05 -10.67 -2.29
N ILE A 272 -13.86 -10.99 -1.77
CA ILE A 272 -12.66 -10.13 -1.82
C ILE A 272 -12.13 -10.08 -3.25
N ALA A 273 -11.90 -11.22 -3.90
CA ALA A 273 -11.39 -11.28 -5.27
C ALA A 273 -12.35 -10.64 -6.28
N ALA A 274 -13.66 -10.78 -6.07
CA ALA A 274 -14.70 -10.13 -6.87
C ALA A 274 -14.86 -8.63 -6.57
N GLY A 275 -14.12 -8.05 -5.59
CA GLY A 275 -14.24 -6.65 -5.19
C GLY A 275 -15.59 -6.31 -4.52
N GLN A 276 -16.32 -7.32 -4.04
CA GLN A 276 -17.62 -7.16 -3.39
C GLN A 276 -17.51 -6.84 -1.90
N TYR A 277 -16.46 -7.37 -1.22
CA TYR A 277 -16.24 -7.09 0.19
C TYR A 277 -15.72 -5.66 0.39
N PRO A 278 -16.49 -4.77 1.06
CA PRO A 278 -16.26 -3.32 0.94
C PRO A 278 -14.97 -2.80 1.58
N ILE A 279 -14.39 -3.55 2.52
CA ILE A 279 -13.16 -3.17 3.23
C ILE A 279 -11.98 -4.05 2.82
N SER A 280 -11.90 -4.31 1.51
CA SER A 280 -10.77 -4.96 0.86
C SER A 280 -10.36 -4.21 -0.41
N ARG A 281 -9.14 -4.45 -0.87
CA ARG A 281 -8.58 -3.84 -2.08
C ARG A 281 -7.51 -4.71 -2.70
N PRO A 282 -7.33 -4.65 -4.03
CA PRO A 282 -6.19 -5.26 -4.70
C PRO A 282 -4.91 -4.49 -4.41
N LEU A 283 -3.81 -5.23 -4.31
CA LEU A 283 -2.46 -4.71 -4.16
C LEU A 283 -1.64 -4.97 -5.41
N PHE A 284 -0.82 -4.00 -5.80
CA PHE A 284 -0.09 -3.99 -7.05
C PHE A 284 1.39 -3.66 -6.83
N ILE A 285 2.20 -4.13 -7.75
CA ILE A 285 3.50 -3.56 -8.08
C ILE A 285 3.48 -3.09 -9.54
N TYR A 286 4.02 -1.92 -9.81
CA TYR A 286 4.18 -1.36 -11.15
C TYR A 286 5.66 -1.42 -11.51
N VAL A 287 5.99 -2.04 -12.64
CA VAL A 287 7.37 -2.31 -13.04
C VAL A 287 7.71 -1.48 -14.26
N LYS A 288 8.81 -0.73 -14.21
CA LYS A 288 9.32 0.06 -15.32
C LYS A 288 10.06 -0.85 -16.29
N ARG A 289 9.45 -1.13 -17.44
CA ARG A 289 9.98 -2.09 -18.41
C ARG A 289 11.36 -1.69 -18.95
N ALA A 290 11.62 -0.40 -19.15
CA ALA A 290 12.91 0.10 -19.60
C ALA A 290 14.08 -0.26 -18.66
N HIS A 291 13.80 -0.51 -17.37
CA HIS A 291 14.82 -0.87 -16.39
C HIS A 291 15.16 -2.37 -16.38
N VAL A 292 14.33 -3.23 -16.97
CA VAL A 292 14.54 -4.70 -16.96
C VAL A 292 15.87 -5.12 -17.58
N ALA A 293 16.31 -4.42 -18.63
CA ALA A 293 17.57 -4.72 -19.31
C ALA A 293 18.82 -4.16 -18.60
N VAL A 294 18.65 -3.13 -17.74
CA VAL A 294 19.78 -2.37 -17.18
C VAL A 294 19.95 -2.56 -15.67
N ILE A 295 18.91 -2.93 -14.94
CA ILE A 295 18.95 -3.17 -13.49
C ILE A 295 19.08 -4.67 -13.21
N PRO A 296 20.18 -5.13 -12.62
CA PRO A 296 20.40 -6.54 -12.33
C PRO A 296 19.34 -7.08 -11.36
N GLY A 297 18.72 -8.21 -11.68
CA GLY A 297 17.81 -8.90 -10.78
C GLY A 297 16.36 -8.41 -10.82
N LEU A 298 16.00 -7.38 -11.59
CA LEU A 298 14.63 -6.83 -11.57
C LEU A 298 13.58 -7.86 -12.01
N ALA A 299 13.80 -8.57 -13.13
CA ALA A 299 12.86 -9.60 -13.58
C ALA A 299 12.79 -10.79 -12.63
N GLU A 300 13.91 -11.17 -12.01
CA GLU A 300 13.99 -12.24 -11.04
C GLU A 300 13.29 -11.85 -9.72
N PHE A 301 13.40 -10.59 -9.30
CA PHE A 301 12.69 -10.07 -8.14
C PHE A 301 11.16 -10.15 -8.34
N VAL A 302 10.67 -9.74 -9.51
CA VAL A 302 9.24 -9.87 -9.86
C VAL A 302 8.82 -11.34 -9.91
N SER A 303 9.66 -12.22 -10.44
CA SER A 303 9.41 -13.66 -10.48
C SER A 303 9.37 -14.28 -9.08
N GLU A 304 10.26 -13.85 -8.17
CA GLU A 304 10.23 -14.25 -6.77
C GLU A 304 8.94 -13.82 -6.09
N TYR A 305 8.53 -12.56 -6.30
CA TYR A 305 7.30 -12.01 -5.72
C TYR A 305 6.07 -12.88 -6.04
N LEU A 306 5.97 -13.37 -7.28
CA LEU A 306 4.85 -14.19 -7.75
C LEU A 306 5.10 -15.70 -7.60
N SER A 307 6.20 -16.13 -6.99
CA SER A 307 6.48 -17.55 -6.77
C SER A 307 5.44 -18.21 -5.86
N ALA A 308 5.31 -19.53 -5.93
CA ALA A 308 4.40 -20.25 -5.04
C ALA A 308 4.80 -20.10 -3.56
N ARG A 309 6.10 -20.05 -3.29
CA ARG A 309 6.64 -19.88 -1.94
C ARG A 309 6.44 -18.46 -1.39
N ALA A 310 6.26 -17.45 -2.25
CA ALA A 310 5.97 -16.07 -1.83
C ALA A 310 4.46 -15.79 -1.79
N ALA A 311 3.80 -15.75 -2.95
CA ALA A 311 2.41 -15.33 -3.12
C ALA A 311 1.40 -16.49 -3.21
N GLY A 312 1.84 -17.73 -3.02
CA GLY A 312 0.93 -18.89 -2.95
C GLY A 312 0.07 -18.88 -1.67
N PRO A 313 -0.99 -19.72 -1.60
CA PRO A 313 -1.86 -19.79 -0.42
C PRO A 313 -1.13 -20.11 0.88
N GLU A 314 -0.06 -20.90 0.81
CA GLU A 314 0.83 -21.24 1.94
C GLU A 314 2.19 -20.52 1.82
N GLY A 315 2.24 -19.43 1.06
CA GLY A 315 3.44 -18.65 0.86
C GLY A 315 3.73 -17.72 2.04
N TYR A 316 5.01 -17.35 2.22
CA TYR A 316 5.44 -16.52 3.33
C TYR A 316 4.76 -15.12 3.36
N LEU A 317 4.15 -14.65 2.26
CA LEU A 317 3.38 -13.41 2.26
C LEU A 317 1.99 -13.58 2.88
N ALA A 318 1.39 -14.78 2.80
CA ALA A 318 0.14 -15.07 3.51
C ALA A 318 0.33 -15.02 5.02
N ASP A 319 1.49 -15.48 5.54
CA ASP A 319 1.86 -15.34 6.95
C ASP A 319 1.99 -13.88 7.40
N LYS A 320 2.29 -12.98 6.46
CA LYS A 320 2.33 -11.52 6.67
C LYS A 320 0.98 -10.84 6.50
N GLY A 321 -0.07 -11.59 6.15
CA GLY A 321 -1.43 -11.08 6.01
C GLY A 321 -1.86 -10.78 4.56
N LEU A 322 -1.00 -11.00 3.56
CA LEU A 322 -1.42 -10.91 2.16
C LEU A 322 -2.50 -11.95 1.87
N ILE A 323 -3.60 -11.51 1.27
CA ILE A 323 -4.62 -12.42 0.77
C ILE A 323 -4.17 -12.88 -0.63
N PRO A 324 -3.92 -14.18 -0.84
CA PRO A 324 -3.42 -14.69 -2.11
C PRO A 324 -4.42 -14.47 -3.25
N LEU A 325 -3.89 -14.31 -4.45
CA LEU A 325 -4.69 -14.31 -5.67
C LEU A 325 -5.30 -15.71 -5.91
N PRO A 326 -6.51 -15.79 -6.47
CA PRO A 326 -7.01 -17.04 -7.03
C PRO A 326 -6.02 -17.64 -8.02
N LYS A 327 -5.93 -18.98 -8.06
CA LYS A 327 -4.93 -19.69 -8.87
C LYS A 327 -4.85 -19.22 -10.32
N VAL A 328 -6.01 -19.04 -10.96
CA VAL A 328 -6.08 -18.58 -12.37
C VAL A 328 -5.49 -17.18 -12.52
N GLU A 329 -5.80 -16.28 -11.59
CA GLU A 329 -5.29 -14.92 -11.59
C GLU A 329 -3.78 -14.87 -11.33
N LEU A 330 -3.29 -15.63 -10.35
CA LEU A 330 -1.85 -15.74 -10.06
C LEU A 330 -1.06 -16.24 -11.29
N GLU A 331 -1.60 -17.22 -12.03
CA GLU A 331 -0.95 -17.67 -13.27
C GLU A 331 -0.96 -16.62 -14.37
N ALA A 332 -2.00 -15.82 -14.47
CA ALA A 332 -2.04 -14.67 -15.39
C ALA A 332 -0.96 -13.64 -15.03
N GLN A 333 -0.77 -13.31 -13.74
CA GLN A 333 0.29 -12.39 -13.30
C GLN A 333 1.69 -12.97 -13.54
N ARG A 334 1.87 -14.27 -13.33
CA ARG A 334 3.12 -14.98 -13.66
C ARG A 334 3.45 -14.92 -15.15
N ALA A 335 2.45 -14.92 -16.03
CA ALA A 335 2.68 -14.75 -17.47
C ALA A 335 3.28 -13.37 -17.78
N ILE A 336 2.84 -12.30 -17.11
CA ILE A 336 3.44 -10.95 -17.23
C ILE A 336 4.91 -10.99 -16.79
N ALA A 337 5.22 -11.60 -15.65
CA ALA A 337 6.59 -11.71 -15.15
C ALA A 337 7.51 -12.50 -16.11
N ARG A 338 6.99 -13.58 -16.74
CA ARG A 338 7.75 -14.30 -17.77
C ARG A 338 8.07 -13.43 -19.00
N ASN A 339 7.12 -12.60 -19.42
CA ASN A 339 7.31 -11.67 -20.54
C ASN A 339 8.36 -10.59 -20.21
N LEU A 340 8.43 -10.12 -18.95
CA LEU A 340 9.50 -9.23 -18.49
C LEU A 340 10.88 -9.89 -18.65
N SER A 341 11.00 -11.15 -18.25
CA SER A 341 12.26 -11.91 -18.37
C SER A 341 12.68 -12.13 -19.83
N ALA A 342 11.71 -12.31 -20.75
CA ALA A 342 11.98 -12.47 -22.18
C ALA A 342 12.43 -11.16 -22.85
N SER A 343 12.05 -10.00 -22.33
CA SER A 343 12.43 -8.67 -22.87
C SER A 343 13.90 -8.29 -22.63
N ARG A 344 14.68 -9.13 -21.93
CA ARG A 344 16.14 -9.02 -21.73
C ARG A 344 16.97 -9.45 -22.93
N LYS A 345 16.37 -10.21 -23.86
CA LYS A 345 17.04 -10.70 -25.07
C LYS A 345 16.85 -9.72 -26.23
#